data_3b6ff759b118e05f2405d190f412f796
#
_entry.id   3b6ff759b118e05f2405d190f412f796
#
_cell.length_a   1.000
_cell.length_b   1.000
_cell.length_c   1.000
_cell.angle_alpha   90.00
_cell.angle_beta   90.00
_cell.angle_gamma   90.00
#
_symmetry.space_group_name_H-M   'P 1'
#
loop_
_entity.id
_entity.type
_entity.pdbx_description
1 polymer ?
#
loop_
_entity_poly.entity_id
_entity_poly.type
_entity_poly.pdbx_seq_one_letter_code
_entity_poly.pdbx_strand_id
1 'polypeptide(L)'
;MANLNTDFAMARSKKDVSYFYRWLGYTWGEHIGEWMEMYGTRGESQVHRVCVIAPRDHSKSTTLRVKLLHCALFDRWRNKPFTCWLFSASKDLAVRRLEEIREDMKRHPQLSRYLNKKRGNKLELHFTNGAWIRATSVGAAIRGEHPACIAFDDVLDDSGEMNYKVSRELFRNKITPMY
;
A
#
# COMPACT_ATOMS: atom_id res chain seq x y z
N MET A 1 23.67 16.29 -16.06
CA MET A 1 22.32 16.60 -16.59
C MET A 1 21.23 15.62 -16.14
N ALA A 2 21.53 14.41 -15.67
CA ALA A 2 20.50 13.43 -15.23
C ALA A 2 19.76 13.79 -13.92
N ASN A 3 20.35 14.62 -13.05
CA ASN A 3 19.79 14.90 -11.71
C ASN A 3 18.60 15.87 -11.69
N LEU A 4 18.56 16.89 -12.52
CA LEU A 4 17.50 17.90 -12.53
C LEU A 4 16.12 17.32 -12.94
N ASN A 5 16.11 16.45 -13.93
CA ASN A 5 14.86 15.84 -14.41
C ASN A 5 14.29 14.85 -13.39
N THR A 6 15.14 14.23 -12.61
CA THR A 6 14.80 13.27 -11.56
C THR A 6 14.17 13.95 -10.32
N ASP A 7 14.78 15.04 -9.87
CA ASP A 7 14.29 15.77 -8.71
C ASP A 7 12.95 16.45 -9.01
N PHE A 8 12.77 16.91 -10.24
CA PHE A 8 11.48 17.42 -10.72
C PHE A 8 10.40 16.33 -10.72
N ALA A 9 10.69 15.13 -11.24
CA ALA A 9 9.73 14.02 -11.25
C ALA A 9 9.31 13.62 -9.83
N MET A 10 10.25 13.54 -8.88
CA MET A 10 9.95 13.24 -7.49
C MET A 10 9.14 14.34 -6.80
N ALA A 11 9.49 15.60 -7.03
CA ALA A 11 8.76 16.75 -6.45
C ALA A 11 7.32 16.81 -6.99
N ARG A 12 7.11 16.54 -8.27
CA ARG A 12 5.80 16.45 -8.90
C ARG A 12 5.02 15.24 -8.39
N SER A 13 5.63 14.08 -8.31
CA SER A 13 5.04 12.84 -7.79
C SER A 13 4.51 13.02 -6.37
N LYS A 14 5.20 13.77 -5.53
CA LYS A 14 4.76 14.07 -4.17
C LYS A 14 3.44 14.84 -4.11
N LYS A 15 3.20 15.72 -5.08
CA LYS A 15 2.02 16.60 -5.15
C LYS A 15 0.88 16.00 -5.96
N ASP A 16 1.21 15.15 -6.92
CA ASP A 16 0.27 14.62 -7.90
C ASP A 16 0.42 13.09 -8.00
N VAL A 17 -0.49 12.38 -7.33
CA VAL A 17 -0.52 10.92 -7.34
C VAL A 17 -0.85 10.37 -8.73
N SER A 18 -1.59 11.11 -9.56
CA SER A 18 -1.89 10.70 -10.94
C SER A 18 -0.63 10.75 -11.81
N TYR A 19 0.21 11.75 -11.60
CA TYR A 19 1.52 11.79 -12.23
C TYR A 19 2.41 10.63 -11.75
N PHE A 20 2.45 10.37 -10.44
CA PHE A 20 3.22 9.26 -9.88
C PHE A 20 2.80 7.91 -10.47
N TYR A 21 1.49 7.67 -10.59
CA TYR A 21 0.91 6.45 -11.17
C TYR A 21 1.37 6.24 -12.61
N ARG A 22 1.26 7.28 -13.46
CA ARG A 22 1.71 7.23 -14.86
C ARG A 22 3.22 7.13 -14.98
N TRP A 23 3.96 7.79 -14.10
CA TRP A 23 5.42 7.72 -14.07
C TRP A 23 5.92 6.31 -13.74
N LEU A 24 5.19 5.55 -12.93
CA LEU A 24 5.45 4.13 -12.70
C LEU A 24 5.13 3.24 -13.92
N GLY A 25 4.54 3.79 -14.97
CA GLY A 25 4.22 3.09 -16.22
C GLY A 25 2.80 2.53 -16.26
N TYR A 26 1.91 2.94 -15.37
CA TYR A 26 0.52 2.47 -15.32
C TYR A 26 -0.43 3.41 -16.06
N THR A 27 -1.46 2.82 -16.71
CA THR A 27 -2.51 3.58 -17.39
C THR A 27 -3.49 4.17 -16.36
N TRP A 28 -3.68 5.47 -16.41
CA TRP A 28 -4.62 6.18 -15.54
C TRP A 28 -6.02 6.16 -16.17
N GLY A 29 -7.03 5.80 -15.38
CA GLY A 29 -8.44 5.90 -15.73
C GLY A 29 -9.20 6.76 -14.71
N GLU A 30 -10.39 7.24 -15.06
CA GLU A 30 -11.21 8.09 -14.18
C GLU A 30 -11.54 7.39 -12.87
N HIS A 31 -11.95 6.12 -12.93
CA HIS A 31 -12.22 5.30 -11.74
C HIS A 31 -11.02 5.16 -10.80
N ILE A 32 -9.79 5.19 -11.33
CA ILE A 32 -8.57 5.17 -10.51
C ILE A 32 -8.43 6.50 -9.76
N GLY A 33 -8.78 7.62 -10.41
CA GLY A 33 -8.82 8.94 -9.78
C GLY A 33 -9.77 8.96 -8.59
N GLU A 34 -11.00 8.51 -8.77
CA GLU A 34 -12.00 8.41 -7.71
C GLU A 34 -11.52 7.53 -6.54
N TRP A 35 -10.89 6.38 -6.82
CA TRP A 35 -10.35 5.52 -5.76
C TRP A 35 -9.19 6.17 -5.02
N MET A 36 -8.30 6.85 -5.73
CA MET A 36 -7.18 7.56 -5.11
C MET A 36 -7.63 8.69 -4.19
N GLU A 37 -8.70 9.40 -4.55
CA GLU A 37 -9.35 10.40 -3.70
C GLU A 37 -9.99 9.75 -2.46
N MET A 38 -10.75 8.66 -2.65
CA MET A 38 -11.35 7.92 -1.53
C MET A 38 -10.31 7.38 -0.54
N TYR A 39 -9.14 6.91 -1.02
CA TYR A 39 -8.06 6.47 -0.14
C TYR A 39 -7.44 7.63 0.68
N GLY A 40 -7.88 8.85 0.43
CA GLY A 40 -7.53 10.05 1.17
C GLY A 40 -6.07 10.47 1.00
N THR A 41 -5.89 11.77 0.96
CA THR A 41 -4.68 12.42 1.40
C THR A 41 -4.96 12.99 2.78
N ARG A 42 -3.92 13.15 3.59
CA ARG A 42 -4.03 13.68 4.94
C ARG A 42 -4.90 14.94 5.02
N GLY A 43 -5.79 14.94 5.98
CA GLY A 43 -6.47 16.14 6.48
C GLY A 43 -7.75 16.53 5.77
N GLU A 44 -8.03 16.04 4.57
CA GLU A 44 -9.18 16.48 3.79
C GLU A 44 -10.31 15.46 3.74
N SER A 45 -10.01 14.18 3.87
CA SER A 45 -11.01 13.12 3.92
C SER A 45 -11.26 12.66 5.35
N GLN A 46 -12.50 12.79 5.82
CA GLN A 46 -12.97 12.18 7.07
C GLN A 46 -13.23 10.67 6.91
N VAL A 47 -12.95 10.09 5.73
CA VAL A 47 -13.18 8.68 5.46
C VAL A 47 -12.04 7.86 6.04
N HIS A 48 -12.30 7.19 7.15
CA HIS A 48 -11.34 6.31 7.81
C HIS A 48 -11.33 4.88 7.27
N ARG A 49 -12.37 4.48 6.54
CA ARG A 49 -12.53 3.12 6.00
C ARG A 49 -13.07 3.19 4.58
N VAL A 50 -12.33 2.58 3.65
CA VAL A 50 -12.71 2.53 2.23
C VAL A 50 -12.75 1.07 1.79
N CYS A 51 -13.79 0.69 1.08
CA CYS A 51 -13.92 -0.60 0.41
C CYS A 51 -14.17 -0.35 -1.07
N VAL A 52 -13.29 -0.85 -1.93
CA VAL A 52 -13.43 -0.77 -3.38
C VAL A 52 -13.81 -2.15 -3.92
N ILE A 53 -15.00 -2.24 -4.49
CA ILE A 53 -15.51 -3.43 -5.18
C ILE A 53 -15.57 -3.10 -6.67
N ALA A 54 -14.84 -3.85 -7.46
CA ALA A 54 -14.82 -3.70 -8.91
C ALA A 54 -14.52 -5.04 -9.58
N PRO A 55 -14.89 -5.23 -10.86
CA PRO A 55 -14.59 -6.45 -11.60
C PRO A 55 -13.08 -6.77 -11.64
N ARG A 56 -12.72 -7.97 -12.08
CA ARG A 56 -11.34 -8.32 -12.40
C ARG A 56 -10.79 -7.37 -13.46
N ASP A 57 -9.47 -7.21 -13.51
CA ASP A 57 -8.73 -6.40 -14.49
C ASP A 57 -8.98 -4.87 -14.44
N HIS A 58 -9.69 -4.38 -13.41
CA HIS A 58 -9.88 -2.94 -13.17
C HIS A 58 -8.77 -2.32 -12.31
N SER A 59 -7.60 -2.92 -12.26
CA SER A 59 -6.40 -2.37 -11.60
C SER A 59 -6.52 -2.11 -10.09
N LYS A 60 -7.46 -2.76 -9.38
CA LYS A 60 -7.66 -2.58 -7.92
C LYS A 60 -6.36 -2.74 -7.12
N SER A 61 -5.73 -3.91 -7.26
CA SER A 61 -4.48 -4.24 -6.55
C SER A 61 -3.33 -3.32 -6.96
N THR A 62 -3.25 -2.95 -8.24
CA THR A 62 -2.26 -1.98 -8.74
C THR A 62 -2.48 -0.60 -8.11
N THR A 63 -3.71 -0.14 -8.06
CA THR A 63 -4.07 1.17 -7.49
C THR A 63 -3.74 1.22 -6.00
N LEU A 64 -4.14 0.18 -5.24
CA LEU A 64 -3.81 0.07 -3.82
C LEU A 64 -2.29 0.06 -3.61
N ARG A 65 -1.56 -0.75 -4.36
CA ARG A 65 -0.09 -0.87 -4.29
C ARG A 65 0.60 0.46 -4.56
N VAL A 66 0.22 1.16 -5.61
CA VAL A 66 0.79 2.48 -5.96
C VAL A 66 0.47 3.49 -4.87
N LYS A 67 -0.74 3.49 -4.31
CA LYS A 67 -1.10 4.36 -3.20
C LYS A 67 -0.26 4.09 -1.96
N LEU A 68 -0.08 2.82 -1.57
CA LEU A 68 0.76 2.46 -0.43
C LEU A 68 2.22 2.89 -0.62
N LEU A 69 2.76 2.70 -1.83
CA LEU A 69 4.11 3.15 -2.16
C LEU A 69 4.21 4.68 -2.09
N HIS A 70 3.25 5.40 -2.65
CA HIS A 70 3.19 6.86 -2.58
C HIS A 70 3.18 7.35 -1.12
N CYS A 71 2.30 6.80 -0.29
CA CYS A 71 2.23 7.14 1.12
C CYS A 71 3.54 6.83 1.86
N ALA A 72 4.17 5.68 1.59
CA ALA A 72 5.43 5.30 2.22
C ALA A 72 6.59 6.25 1.85
N LEU A 73 6.58 6.81 0.65
CA LEU A 73 7.61 7.74 0.19
C LEU A 73 7.39 9.16 0.71
N PHE A 74 6.14 9.63 0.73
CA PHE A 74 5.85 11.05 0.84
C PHE A 74 5.03 11.45 2.06
N ASP A 75 4.27 10.52 2.66
CA ASP A 75 3.36 10.84 3.74
C ASP A 75 3.96 10.60 5.12
N ARG A 76 3.38 11.31 6.09
CA ARG A 76 3.64 11.10 7.51
C ARG A 76 2.32 11.00 8.26
N TRP A 77 2.23 10.13 9.23
CA TRP A 77 1.08 10.01 10.10
C TRP A 77 1.42 10.59 11.48
N ARG A 78 0.70 11.63 11.90
CA ARG A 78 0.96 12.33 13.18
C ARG A 78 2.45 12.64 13.37
N ASN A 79 3.08 13.19 12.34
CA ASN A 79 4.52 13.49 12.26
C ASN A 79 5.48 12.29 12.33
N LYS A 80 4.95 11.06 12.32
CA LYS A 80 5.73 9.82 12.23
C LYS A 80 5.78 9.31 10.79
N PRO A 81 6.78 8.49 10.43
CA PRO A 81 6.82 7.82 9.13
C PRO A 81 5.56 6.98 8.90
N PHE A 82 5.13 6.87 7.65
CA PHE A 82 4.01 6.03 7.26
C PHE A 82 4.31 4.55 7.56
N THR A 83 3.36 3.86 8.14
CA THR A 83 3.46 2.45 8.49
C THR A 83 2.20 1.72 8.06
N CYS A 84 2.33 0.55 7.44
CA CYS A 84 1.19 -0.19 6.90
C CYS A 84 1.31 -1.69 7.11
N TRP A 85 0.21 -2.31 7.52
CA TRP A 85 -0.02 -3.74 7.35
C TRP A 85 -0.85 -3.99 6.10
N LEU A 86 -0.33 -4.84 5.20
CA LEU A 86 -1.02 -5.32 4.00
C LEU A 86 -1.43 -6.78 4.20
N PHE A 87 -2.73 -7.02 4.17
CA PHE A 87 -3.32 -8.36 4.30
C PHE A 87 -3.73 -8.92 2.96
N SER A 88 -3.47 -10.21 2.75
CA SER A 88 -3.97 -10.99 1.62
C SER A 88 -4.52 -12.34 2.10
N ALA A 89 -5.24 -13.06 1.25
CA ALA A 89 -5.84 -14.36 1.61
C ALA A 89 -4.78 -15.38 2.05
N SER A 90 -3.62 -15.39 1.39
CA SER A 90 -2.51 -16.30 1.72
C SER A 90 -1.20 -15.55 1.92
N LYS A 91 -0.23 -16.23 2.58
CA LYS A 91 1.11 -15.69 2.77
C LYS A 91 1.84 -15.50 1.44
N ASP A 92 1.67 -16.41 0.49
CA ASP A 92 2.33 -16.35 -0.82
C ASP A 92 1.79 -15.17 -1.64
N LEU A 93 0.49 -14.92 -1.58
CA LEU A 93 -0.11 -13.75 -2.20
C LEU A 93 0.42 -12.45 -1.57
N ALA A 94 0.53 -12.40 -0.24
CA ALA A 94 1.09 -11.27 0.47
C ALA A 94 2.55 -10.99 0.07
N VAL A 95 3.38 -12.03 -0.04
CA VAL A 95 4.75 -11.93 -0.55
C VAL A 95 4.77 -11.37 -1.96
N ARG A 96 3.92 -11.91 -2.86
CA ARG A 96 3.81 -11.44 -4.25
C ARG A 96 3.48 -9.94 -4.31
N ARG A 97 2.52 -9.47 -3.51
CA ARG A 97 2.16 -8.05 -3.48
C ARG A 97 3.32 -7.14 -3.07
N LEU A 98 4.12 -7.55 -2.08
CA LEU A 98 5.32 -6.78 -1.73
C LEU A 98 6.42 -6.86 -2.80
N GLU A 99 6.57 -8.00 -3.47
CA GLU A 99 7.55 -8.12 -4.55
C GLU A 99 7.20 -7.22 -5.73
N GLU A 100 5.92 -7.10 -6.08
CA GLU A 100 5.45 -6.15 -7.10
C GLU A 100 5.81 -4.69 -6.74
N ILE A 101 5.73 -4.29 -5.46
CA ILE A 101 6.19 -2.96 -5.00
C ILE A 101 7.72 -2.83 -5.17
N ARG A 102 8.49 -3.88 -4.83
CA ARG A 102 9.95 -3.87 -5.01
C ARG A 102 10.33 -3.72 -6.48
N GLU A 103 9.61 -4.39 -7.37
CA GLU A 103 9.84 -4.31 -8.81
C GLU A 103 9.54 -2.92 -9.35
N ASP A 104 8.46 -2.28 -8.90
CA ASP A 104 8.16 -0.89 -9.23
C ASP A 104 9.32 0.02 -8.81
N MET A 105 9.85 -0.17 -7.61
CA MET A 105 10.99 0.60 -7.12
C MET A 105 12.29 0.30 -7.89
N LYS A 106 12.54 -0.96 -8.27
CA LYS A 106 13.74 -1.35 -9.04
C LYS A 106 13.72 -0.79 -10.46
N ARG A 107 12.55 -0.77 -11.10
CA ARG A 107 12.39 -0.18 -12.46
C ARG A 107 12.71 1.31 -12.51
N HIS A 108 12.61 1.99 -11.38
CA HIS A 108 12.91 3.41 -11.24
C HIS A 108 14.09 3.62 -10.29
N PRO A 109 15.33 3.80 -10.82
CA PRO A 109 16.55 3.96 -9.99
C PRO A 109 16.43 5.04 -8.92
N GLN A 110 15.62 6.08 -9.21
CA GLN A 110 15.31 7.16 -8.27
C GLN A 110 14.58 6.66 -7.02
N LEU A 111 13.70 5.66 -7.17
CA LEU A 111 12.97 5.07 -6.05
C LEU A 111 13.81 4.06 -5.28
N SER A 112 14.71 3.36 -5.97
CA SER A 112 15.57 2.34 -5.34
C SER A 112 16.42 2.89 -4.18
N ARG A 113 16.78 4.18 -4.22
CA ARG A 113 17.54 4.86 -3.15
C ARG A 113 16.76 5.03 -1.86
N TYR A 114 15.42 5.00 -1.93
CA TYR A 114 14.56 5.09 -0.75
C TYR A 114 14.34 3.74 -0.06
N LEU A 115 14.73 2.64 -0.68
CA LEU A 115 14.64 1.32 -0.08
C LEU A 115 15.79 1.11 0.91
N ASN A 116 15.46 0.75 2.14
CA ASN A 116 16.46 0.38 3.13
C ASN A 116 16.87 -1.09 2.94
N LYS A 117 17.97 -1.29 2.20
CA LYS A 117 18.47 -2.64 1.87
C LYS A 117 19.00 -3.43 3.07
N LYS A 118 19.30 -2.76 4.20
CA LYS A 118 19.79 -3.41 5.41
C LYS A 118 18.67 -3.93 6.31
N ARG A 119 17.45 -3.47 6.10
CA ARG A 119 16.25 -3.87 6.83
C ARG A 119 15.22 -4.38 5.84
N GLY A 120 14.43 -5.34 6.28
CA GLY A 120 13.39 -5.93 5.48
C GLY A 120 13.73 -7.36 5.06
N ASN A 121 12.68 -8.07 4.67
CA ASN A 121 12.71 -9.45 4.21
C ASN A 121 11.60 -9.66 3.18
N LYS A 122 11.27 -10.91 2.82
CA LYS A 122 10.20 -11.19 1.85
C LYS A 122 8.83 -10.62 2.24
N LEU A 123 8.57 -10.46 3.54
CA LEU A 123 7.29 -9.95 4.08
C LEU A 123 7.36 -8.49 4.55
N GLU A 124 8.51 -7.84 4.43
CA GLU A 124 8.69 -6.48 4.93
C GLU A 124 9.47 -5.61 3.97
N LEU A 125 8.95 -4.43 3.70
CA LEU A 125 9.63 -3.34 3.01
C LEU A 125 9.91 -2.23 4.03
N HIS A 126 11.15 -1.82 4.14
CA HIS A 126 11.57 -0.68 4.94
C HIS A 126 12.16 0.40 4.05
N PHE A 127 11.79 1.64 4.34
CA PHE A 127 12.23 2.82 3.60
C PHE A 127 13.26 3.62 4.41
N THR A 128 14.08 4.40 3.73
CA THR A 128 15.14 5.21 4.37
C THR A 128 14.58 6.34 5.24
N ASN A 129 13.34 6.77 4.98
CA ASN A 129 12.63 7.77 5.80
C ASN A 129 11.99 7.19 7.07
N GLY A 130 12.18 5.88 7.33
CA GLY A 130 11.62 5.16 8.46
C GLY A 130 10.23 4.56 8.23
N ALA A 131 9.61 4.79 7.06
CA ALA A 131 8.36 4.12 6.70
C ALA A 131 8.57 2.61 6.51
N TRP A 132 7.49 1.85 6.65
CA TRP A 132 7.50 0.43 6.34
C TRP A 132 6.13 -0.06 5.83
N ILE A 133 6.16 -1.10 5.01
CA ILE A 133 5.00 -1.89 4.60
C ILE A 133 5.31 -3.34 4.94
N ARG A 134 4.47 -3.97 5.75
CA ARG A 134 4.56 -5.39 6.09
C ARG A 134 3.36 -6.12 5.56
N ALA A 135 3.59 -7.27 4.93
CA ALA A 135 2.54 -8.10 4.38
C ALA A 135 2.36 -9.37 5.19
N THR A 136 1.11 -9.81 5.31
CA THR A 136 0.74 -11.01 6.03
C THR A 136 -0.57 -11.58 5.50
N SER A 137 -0.88 -12.82 5.87
CA SER A 137 -2.18 -13.41 5.56
C SER A 137 -3.22 -13.09 6.61
N VAL A 138 -4.48 -13.14 6.19
CA VAL A 138 -5.64 -13.13 7.10
C VAL A 138 -5.51 -14.33 8.03
N GLY A 139 -5.55 -14.14 9.33
CA GLY A 139 -5.35 -15.21 10.32
C GLY A 139 -4.00 -15.20 11.02
N ALA A 140 -2.99 -14.52 10.49
CA ALA A 140 -1.73 -14.33 11.21
C ALA A 140 -1.92 -13.52 12.51
N ALA A 141 -1.16 -13.87 13.54
CA ALA A 141 -1.19 -13.11 14.79
C ALA A 141 -0.41 -11.81 14.65
N ILE A 142 -1.11 -10.68 14.75
CA ILE A 142 -0.51 -9.35 14.87
C ILE A 142 -0.76 -8.86 16.28
N ARG A 143 0.30 -8.50 16.98
CA ARG A 143 0.20 -7.98 18.35
C ARG A 143 1.13 -6.79 18.54
N GLY A 144 0.65 -5.79 19.28
CA GLY A 144 1.49 -4.72 19.83
C GLY A 144 1.94 -3.64 18.86
N GLU A 145 1.44 -3.60 17.62
CA GLU A 145 1.77 -2.55 16.66
C GLU A 145 0.52 -1.76 16.26
N HIS A 146 0.67 -0.44 16.18
CA HIS A 146 -0.38 0.49 15.75
C HIS A 146 0.07 1.15 14.43
N PRO A 147 -0.20 0.53 13.26
CA PRO A 147 0.18 1.10 11.99
C PRO A 147 -0.68 2.33 11.66
N ALA A 148 -0.15 3.20 10.80
CA ALA A 148 -0.91 4.33 10.28
C ALA A 148 -2.01 3.90 9.29
N CYS A 149 -1.86 2.73 8.68
CA CYS A 149 -2.78 2.18 7.69
C CYS A 149 -2.86 0.66 7.81
N ILE A 150 -4.05 0.13 7.57
CA ILE A 150 -4.27 -1.30 7.32
C ILE A 150 -4.93 -1.42 5.95
N ALA A 151 -4.32 -2.19 5.08
CA ALA A 151 -4.77 -2.42 3.73
C ALA A 151 -5.10 -3.90 3.51
N PHE A 152 -6.10 -4.17 2.70
CA PHE A 152 -6.55 -5.51 2.35
C PHE A 152 -6.58 -5.64 0.83
N ASP A 153 -5.95 -6.70 0.31
CA ASP A 153 -5.98 -7.03 -1.11
C ASP A 153 -6.23 -8.52 -1.29
N ASP A 154 -7.30 -8.86 -2.02
CA ASP A 154 -7.72 -10.24 -2.28
C ASP A 154 -7.74 -11.10 -0.99
N VAL A 155 -8.46 -10.63 0.02
CA VAL A 155 -8.55 -11.32 1.32
C VAL A 155 -9.61 -12.43 1.35
N LEU A 156 -10.51 -12.44 0.37
CA LEU A 156 -11.52 -13.46 0.19
C LEU A 156 -10.99 -14.48 -0.83
N ASP A 157 -11.02 -15.75 -0.45
CA ASP A 157 -10.69 -16.87 -1.32
C ASP A 157 -11.91 -17.27 -2.15
N ASP A 158 -11.69 -17.82 -3.34
CA ASP A 158 -12.75 -18.29 -4.23
C ASP A 158 -13.57 -19.47 -3.64
N SER A 159 -13.08 -20.12 -2.59
CA SER A 159 -13.78 -21.21 -1.87
C SER A 159 -14.95 -20.74 -0.98
N GLY A 160 -15.15 -19.44 -0.80
CA GLY A 160 -16.35 -18.79 -0.23
C GLY A 160 -16.69 -19.08 1.23
N GLU A 161 -16.46 -20.24 1.76
CA GLU A 161 -16.96 -20.64 3.08
C GLU A 161 -16.02 -20.36 4.26
N MET A 162 -14.72 -20.58 4.07
CA MET A 162 -13.75 -20.46 5.18
C MET A 162 -13.42 -19.01 5.52
N ASN A 163 -13.56 -18.11 4.58
CA ASN A 163 -13.06 -16.76 4.69
C ASN A 163 -14.01 -15.77 5.36
N TYR A 164 -15.31 -15.98 5.30
CA TYR A 164 -16.25 -15.07 5.95
C TYR A 164 -16.11 -15.09 7.48
N LYS A 165 -15.96 -16.28 8.07
CA LYS A 165 -15.72 -16.43 9.52
C LYS A 165 -14.40 -15.84 9.92
N VAL A 166 -13.33 -16.18 9.22
CA VAL A 166 -11.96 -15.70 9.49
C VAL A 166 -11.85 -14.20 9.28
N SER A 167 -12.46 -13.67 8.22
CA SER A 167 -12.50 -12.23 7.96
C SER A 167 -13.29 -11.50 9.04
N ARG A 168 -14.45 -12.02 9.46
CA ARG A 168 -15.27 -11.44 10.52
C ARG A 168 -14.55 -11.44 11.88
N GLU A 169 -13.86 -12.53 12.21
CA GLU A 169 -13.06 -12.63 13.44
C GLU A 169 -11.85 -11.69 13.41
N LEU A 170 -11.18 -11.58 12.27
CA LEU A 170 -10.10 -10.64 12.08
C LEU A 170 -10.57 -9.20 12.34
N PHE A 171 -11.67 -8.80 11.69
CA PHE A 171 -12.21 -7.45 11.86
C PHE A 171 -12.68 -7.20 13.30
N ARG A 172 -13.40 -8.13 13.92
CA ARG A 172 -13.91 -7.96 15.28
C ARG A 172 -12.81 -7.99 16.34
N ASN A 173 -11.89 -8.94 16.26
CA ASN A 173 -11.02 -9.28 17.38
C ASN A 173 -9.60 -8.70 17.25
N LYS A 174 -9.18 -8.36 16.04
CA LYS A 174 -7.80 -7.91 15.79
C LYS A 174 -7.69 -6.49 15.24
N ILE A 175 -8.61 -6.07 14.39
CA ILE A 175 -8.53 -4.76 13.73
C ILE A 175 -9.30 -3.70 14.49
N THR A 176 -10.54 -4.00 14.91
CA THR A 176 -11.37 -3.04 15.67
C THR A 176 -10.70 -2.55 16.96
N PRO A 177 -10.00 -3.39 17.74
CA PRO A 177 -9.30 -2.93 18.94
C PRO A 177 -8.03 -2.08 18.67
N MET A 178 -7.57 -1.96 17.42
CA MET A 178 -6.38 -1.18 17.05
C MET A 178 -6.70 0.29 16.76
N TYR A 179 -7.97 0.66 16.73
CA TYR A 179 -8.51 2.00 16.51
C TYR A 179 -9.43 2.42 17.66
#